data_a43c83f4af1dab21ef9d41533b66503a
#
_entry.id   a43c83f4af1dab21ef9d41533b66503a
#
_cell.length_a   1.000
_cell.length_b   1.000
_cell.length_c   1.000
_cell.angle_alpha   90.00
_cell.angle_beta   90.00
_cell.angle_gamma   90.00
#
_symmetry.space_group_name_H-M   'P 1'
#
loop_
_entity.id
_entity.type
_entity.pdbx_description
1 polymer ?
#
loop_
_entity_poly.entity_id
_entity_poly.type
_entity_poly.pdbx_seq_one_letter_code
_entity_poly.pdbx_strand_id
1 'polypeptide(L)'
;MDDQIGSLTPGRFADIVSTDSLSQINPLYVFKDGELIAKDLSVIRRYADGKRHVVNGLFKGVYVEHGAVATSWPAPLPYFVVVGQDSAEMCYCAKVVDKYSGACIVTDNQTNKSVLPLEIYGVMANMTASELTKSADAIDAALEELGNRNEGEPVVNK
;
A
#
# COMPACT_ATOMS: atom_id res chain seq x y z
N MET A 1 -7.16 22.80 0.14
CA MET A 1 -8.08 21.70 0.48
C MET A 1 -9.14 22.10 1.49
N ASP A 2 -8.87 23.07 2.34
CA ASP A 2 -9.82 23.51 3.40
C ASP A 2 -11.11 24.14 2.88
N ASP A 3 -11.13 24.54 1.61
CA ASP A 3 -12.30 25.16 0.98
C ASP A 3 -13.34 24.16 0.47
N GLN A 4 -13.00 22.87 0.41
CA GLN A 4 -13.83 21.83 -0.24
C GLN A 4 -14.38 20.78 0.71
N ILE A 5 -13.75 20.59 1.87
CA ILE A 5 -14.11 19.57 2.87
C ILE A 5 -14.15 20.18 4.29
N GLY A 6 -14.65 19.43 5.26
CA GLY A 6 -14.57 19.77 6.68
C GLY A 6 -15.71 20.62 7.22
N SER A 7 -16.78 20.87 6.46
CA SER A 7 -18.01 21.49 6.97
C SER A 7 -19.24 21.12 6.15
N LEU A 8 -20.43 21.26 6.73
CA LEU A 8 -21.73 21.05 6.07
C LEU A 8 -22.22 22.33 5.36
N THR A 9 -21.33 23.05 4.71
CA THR A 9 -21.67 24.31 4.01
C THR A 9 -21.98 24.01 2.53
N PRO A 10 -22.98 24.67 1.93
CA PRO A 10 -23.26 24.52 0.50
C PRO A 10 -22.04 24.79 -0.37
N GLY A 11 -21.81 23.94 -1.39
CA GLY A 11 -20.68 24.03 -2.30
C GLY A 11 -19.46 23.22 -1.88
N ARG A 12 -19.51 22.49 -0.76
CA ARG A 12 -18.46 21.55 -0.33
C ARG A 12 -18.83 20.11 -0.64
N PHE A 13 -17.81 19.25 -0.73
CA PHE A 13 -18.03 17.81 -0.89
C PHE A 13 -18.79 17.25 0.32
N ALA A 14 -19.80 16.45 0.05
CA ALA A 14 -20.61 15.80 1.08
C ALA A 14 -19.94 14.50 1.56
N ASP A 15 -18.77 14.64 2.19
CA ASP A 15 -18.07 13.58 2.90
C ASP A 15 -18.47 13.64 4.36
N ILE A 16 -19.43 12.80 4.77
CA ILE A 16 -20.13 12.91 6.06
C ILE A 16 -20.10 11.57 6.78
N VAL A 17 -19.73 11.57 8.05
CA VAL A 17 -19.93 10.45 8.96
C VAL A 17 -20.96 10.86 10.01
N SER A 18 -22.06 10.12 10.06
CA SER A 18 -23.07 10.25 11.12
C SER A 18 -22.82 9.19 12.18
N THR A 19 -22.81 9.58 13.45
CA THR A 19 -22.65 8.69 14.59
C THR A 19 -23.77 8.89 15.60
N ASP A 20 -24.04 7.89 16.43
CA ASP A 20 -25.00 7.97 17.52
C ASP A 20 -24.42 8.65 18.78
N SER A 21 -23.09 8.67 18.90
CA SER A 21 -22.39 9.20 20.06
C SER A 21 -21.02 9.76 19.68
N LEU A 22 -20.57 10.80 20.39
CA LEU A 22 -19.22 11.34 20.27
C LEU A 22 -18.21 10.64 21.19
N SER A 23 -18.70 9.88 22.18
CA SER A 23 -17.85 9.13 23.11
C SER A 23 -17.46 7.74 22.61
N GLN A 24 -18.31 7.15 21.75
CA GLN A 24 -18.01 5.93 20.99
C GLN A 24 -18.43 6.19 19.55
N ILE A 25 -17.44 6.24 18.67
CA ILE A 25 -17.70 6.52 17.24
C ILE A 25 -18.15 5.22 16.58
N ASN A 26 -19.46 4.97 16.57
CA ASN A 26 -20.10 3.93 15.77
C ASN A 26 -20.73 4.60 14.55
N PRO A 27 -20.17 4.48 13.36
CA PRO A 27 -20.74 5.08 12.16
C PRO A 27 -22.10 4.46 11.83
N LEU A 28 -23.17 5.24 11.90
CA LEU A 28 -24.49 4.84 11.44
C LEU A 28 -24.62 4.99 9.93
N TYR A 29 -24.13 6.10 9.40
CA TYR A 29 -24.11 6.40 7.97
C TYR A 29 -22.79 7.03 7.60
N VAL A 30 -22.23 6.59 6.45
CA VAL A 30 -21.05 7.20 5.84
C VAL A 30 -21.40 7.59 4.41
N PHE A 31 -21.22 8.87 4.11
CA PHE A 31 -21.39 9.43 2.78
C PHE A 31 -20.04 9.84 2.22
N LYS A 32 -19.83 9.60 0.94
CA LYS A 32 -18.70 10.09 0.17
C LYS A 32 -19.24 10.73 -1.13
N ASP A 33 -18.83 11.96 -1.39
CA ASP A 33 -19.32 12.75 -2.54
C ASP A 33 -20.87 12.79 -2.62
N GLY A 34 -21.56 12.79 -1.47
CA GLY A 34 -23.02 12.78 -1.37
C GLY A 34 -23.67 11.40 -1.56
N GLU A 35 -22.93 10.36 -1.82
CA GLU A 35 -23.43 8.99 -1.96
C GLU A 35 -23.27 8.22 -0.64
N LEU A 36 -24.32 7.47 -0.25
CA LEU A 36 -24.28 6.59 0.91
C LEU A 36 -23.43 5.36 0.59
N ILE A 37 -22.28 5.23 1.26
CA ILE A 37 -21.31 4.15 1.03
C ILE A 37 -21.29 3.09 2.13
N ALA A 38 -21.73 3.44 3.35
CA ALA A 38 -21.88 2.48 4.43
C ALA A 38 -23.05 2.85 5.34
N LYS A 39 -23.68 1.85 5.92
CA LYS A 39 -24.76 1.95 6.89
C LYS A 39 -24.64 0.85 7.94
N ASP A 40 -24.82 1.20 9.21
CA ASP A 40 -24.81 0.26 10.33
C ASP A 40 -23.58 -0.67 10.32
N LEU A 41 -22.39 -0.09 10.14
CA LEU A 41 -21.10 -0.79 10.01
C LEU A 41 -20.99 -1.73 8.78
N SER A 42 -21.98 -1.73 7.90
CA SER A 42 -21.97 -2.52 6.66
C SER A 42 -21.67 -1.63 5.45
N VAL A 43 -20.67 -2.00 4.66
CA VAL A 43 -20.33 -1.29 3.42
C VAL A 43 -21.40 -1.58 2.37
N ILE A 44 -22.14 -0.54 1.94
CA ILE A 44 -23.15 -0.63 0.89
C ILE A 44 -22.51 -0.52 -0.48
N ARG A 45 -21.50 0.34 -0.61
CA ARG A 45 -20.78 0.55 -1.86
C ARG A 45 -19.27 0.48 -1.60
N ARG A 46 -18.61 -0.42 -2.27
CA ARG A 46 -17.15 -0.41 -2.33
C ARG A 46 -16.73 0.59 -3.39
N TYR A 47 -15.88 1.53 -3.04
CA TYR A 47 -15.26 2.48 -3.98
C TYR A 47 -14.34 1.81 -5.01
N ALA A 48 -13.91 0.58 -4.74
CA ALA A 48 -13.33 -0.26 -5.77
C ALA A 48 -14.47 -0.85 -6.60
N ASP A 49 -14.52 -0.48 -7.86
CA ASP A 49 -15.43 -1.06 -8.87
C ASP A 49 -15.12 -2.55 -9.16
N GLY A 50 -14.35 -3.21 -8.27
CA GLY A 50 -13.83 -4.55 -8.44
C GLY A 50 -12.72 -4.66 -9.47
N LYS A 51 -12.34 -3.55 -10.10
CA LYS A 51 -11.27 -3.48 -11.09
C LYS A 51 -9.98 -3.03 -10.41
N ARG A 52 -8.88 -3.62 -10.83
CA ARG A 52 -7.56 -3.16 -10.44
C ARG A 52 -7.21 -1.95 -11.30
N HIS A 53 -6.94 -0.84 -10.67
CA HIS A 53 -6.45 0.35 -11.34
C HIS A 53 -4.92 0.38 -11.21
N VAL A 54 -4.25 0.51 -12.35
CA VAL A 54 -2.80 0.67 -12.41
C VAL A 54 -2.51 2.07 -12.92
N VAL A 55 -1.69 2.80 -12.18
CA VAL A 55 -1.19 4.11 -12.59
C VAL A 55 0.32 3.99 -12.78
N ASN A 56 0.80 4.33 -13.96
CA ASN A 56 2.22 4.37 -14.25
C ASN A 56 2.76 5.78 -14.01
N GLY A 57 3.94 5.87 -13.41
CA GLY A 57 4.60 7.14 -13.12
C GLY A 57 6.12 6.96 -13.08
N LEU A 58 6.84 8.08 -13.08
CA LEU A 58 8.26 8.10 -12.80
C LEU A 58 8.45 8.27 -11.30
N PHE A 59 9.26 7.41 -10.71
CA PHE A 59 9.56 7.39 -9.28
C PHE A 59 11.01 7.81 -9.05
N LYS A 60 11.24 8.64 -8.02
CA LYS A 60 12.58 9.07 -7.61
C LYS A 60 12.84 8.56 -6.19
N GLY A 61 14.02 7.99 -5.96
CA GLY A 61 14.46 7.55 -4.62
C GLY A 61 14.72 6.06 -4.51
N VAL A 62 14.10 5.23 -5.35
CA VAL A 62 14.44 3.80 -5.49
C VAL A 62 14.90 3.57 -6.92
N TYR A 63 16.11 3.06 -7.06
CA TYR A 63 16.70 2.73 -8.36
C TYR A 63 17.01 1.24 -8.41
N VAL A 64 16.66 0.59 -9.51
CA VAL A 64 17.05 -0.77 -9.82
C VAL A 64 17.54 -0.83 -11.27
N GLU A 65 18.67 -1.50 -11.52
CA GLU A 65 19.24 -1.70 -12.88
C GLU A 65 18.48 -2.80 -13.62
N HIS A 66 17.98 -3.80 -12.91
CA HIS A 66 17.16 -4.90 -13.39
C HIS A 66 16.21 -5.36 -12.27
N GLY A 67 15.36 -6.35 -12.57
CA GLY A 67 14.40 -6.84 -11.58
C GLY A 67 13.27 -5.85 -11.24
N ALA A 68 12.60 -6.12 -10.14
CA ALA A 68 11.58 -5.25 -9.57
C ALA A 68 11.50 -5.38 -8.05
N VAL A 69 11.04 -4.31 -7.42
CA VAL A 69 10.69 -4.28 -6.00
C VAL A 69 9.24 -3.85 -5.84
N ALA A 70 8.53 -4.45 -4.93
CA ALA A 70 7.19 -4.03 -4.57
C ALA A 70 7.01 -3.97 -3.06
N THR A 71 6.15 -3.06 -2.61
CA THR A 71 5.78 -2.96 -1.21
C THR A 71 4.32 -2.56 -1.05
N SER A 72 3.63 -3.19 -0.13
CA SER A 72 2.31 -2.80 0.34
C SER A 72 2.36 -1.88 1.57
N TRP A 73 3.54 -1.57 2.05
CA TRP A 73 3.74 -0.74 3.24
C TRP A 73 3.33 0.74 3.12
N PRO A 74 3.20 1.43 1.98
CA PRO A 74 2.82 2.84 1.99
C PRO A 74 1.43 3.06 2.61
N ALA A 75 1.25 2.55 3.83
CA ALA A 75 0.09 2.87 4.66
C ALA A 75 0.02 4.39 4.90
N PRO A 76 -1.17 4.96 4.93
CA PRO A 76 -2.49 4.32 5.06
C PRO A 76 -3.23 4.12 3.72
N LEU A 77 -2.54 3.93 2.64
CA LEU A 77 -3.13 3.95 1.31
C LEU A 77 -3.53 2.53 0.85
N PRO A 78 -4.70 2.36 0.21
CA PRO A 78 -5.20 1.05 -0.20
C PRO A 78 -4.57 0.59 -1.53
N TYR A 79 -3.28 0.80 -1.72
CA TYR A 79 -2.53 0.38 -2.88
C TYR A 79 -1.13 -0.09 -2.49
N PHE A 80 -0.48 -0.80 -3.37
CA PHE A 80 0.93 -1.11 -3.27
C PHE A 80 1.71 -0.47 -4.42
N VAL A 81 2.98 -0.23 -4.18
CA VAL A 81 3.89 0.37 -5.16
C VAL A 81 4.78 -0.73 -5.73
N VAL A 82 4.97 -0.70 -7.03
CA VAL A 82 5.94 -1.55 -7.73
C VAL A 82 6.89 -0.67 -8.50
N VAL A 83 8.17 -0.89 -8.35
CA VAL A 83 9.25 -0.18 -9.06
C VAL A 83 10.08 -1.20 -9.80
N GLY A 84 10.37 -0.95 -11.08
CA GLY A 84 11.18 -1.80 -11.94
C GLY A 84 11.40 -1.16 -13.29
N GLN A 85 12.30 -1.73 -14.08
CA GLN A 85 12.63 -1.28 -15.42
C GLN A 85 11.84 -2.05 -16.50
N ASP A 86 11.46 -3.29 -16.21
CA ASP A 86 10.70 -4.13 -17.13
C ASP A 86 9.27 -4.37 -16.63
N SER A 87 8.32 -4.17 -17.52
CA SER A 87 6.89 -4.31 -17.20
C SER A 87 6.47 -5.74 -16.90
N ALA A 88 7.11 -6.74 -17.52
CA ALA A 88 6.81 -8.14 -17.24
C ALA A 88 7.28 -8.54 -15.85
N GLU A 89 8.47 -8.07 -15.45
CA GLU A 89 9.01 -8.27 -14.11
C GLU A 89 8.17 -7.55 -13.05
N MET A 90 7.78 -6.30 -13.31
CA MET A 90 6.87 -5.55 -12.43
C MET A 90 5.52 -6.26 -12.25
N CYS A 91 4.96 -6.81 -13.34
CA CYS A 91 3.73 -7.60 -13.28
C CYS A 91 3.90 -8.89 -12.45
N TYR A 92 5.03 -9.56 -12.57
CA TYR A 92 5.33 -10.74 -11.77
C TYR A 92 5.41 -10.35 -10.28
N CYS A 93 6.18 -9.32 -9.95
CA CYS A 93 6.34 -8.80 -8.61
C CYS A 93 4.99 -8.43 -7.96
N ALA A 94 4.12 -7.74 -8.71
CA ALA A 94 2.76 -7.39 -8.28
C ALA A 94 1.91 -8.62 -7.94
N LYS A 95 1.96 -9.68 -8.76
CA LYS A 95 1.24 -10.94 -8.51
C LYS A 95 1.71 -11.64 -7.24
N VAL A 96 3.00 -11.53 -6.93
CA VAL A 96 3.54 -12.13 -5.70
C VAL A 96 3.07 -11.37 -4.47
N VAL A 97 3.04 -10.03 -4.50
CA VAL A 97 2.45 -9.22 -3.40
C VAL A 97 1.00 -9.62 -3.15
N ASP A 98 0.22 -9.78 -4.21
CA ASP A 98 -1.19 -10.21 -4.13
C ASP A 98 -1.33 -11.60 -3.47
N LYS A 99 -0.45 -12.54 -3.82
CA LYS A 99 -0.43 -13.90 -3.24
C LYS A 99 -0.21 -13.90 -1.73
N TYR A 100 0.60 -12.96 -1.22
CA TYR A 100 0.88 -12.82 0.22
C TYR A 100 -0.15 -11.93 0.94
N SER A 101 -1.14 -11.38 0.22
CA SER A 101 -2.09 -10.38 0.78
C SER A 101 -1.40 -9.13 1.34
N GLY A 102 -0.18 -8.89 0.93
CA GLY A 102 0.72 -7.81 1.32
C GLY A 102 2.12 -8.31 1.62
N ALA A 103 3.12 -7.63 1.10
CA ALA A 103 4.53 -7.96 1.30
C ALA A 103 5.43 -6.77 0.92
N CYS A 104 6.66 -6.79 1.40
CA CYS A 104 7.79 -6.17 0.72
C CYS A 104 8.56 -7.28 0.00
N ILE A 105 8.80 -7.12 -1.30
CA ILE A 105 9.37 -8.18 -2.13
C ILE A 105 10.34 -7.61 -3.15
N VAL A 106 11.41 -8.36 -3.39
CA VAL A 106 12.37 -8.13 -4.47
C VAL A 106 12.35 -9.33 -5.39
N THR A 107 12.22 -9.09 -6.68
CA THR A 107 12.20 -10.13 -7.71
C THR A 107 13.22 -9.84 -8.82
N ASP A 108 13.71 -10.90 -9.46
CA ASP A 108 14.57 -10.82 -10.62
C ASP A 108 14.40 -12.07 -11.49
N ASN A 109 14.32 -11.89 -12.81
CA ASN A 109 14.07 -12.98 -13.76
C ASN A 109 12.84 -13.83 -13.39
N GLN A 110 11.75 -13.17 -12.96
CA GLN A 110 10.51 -13.79 -12.49
C GLN A 110 10.73 -14.81 -11.36
N THR A 111 11.70 -14.52 -10.49
CA THR A 111 12.05 -15.33 -9.33
C THR A 111 12.09 -14.42 -8.09
N ASN A 112 11.57 -14.91 -6.97
CA ASN A 112 11.66 -14.18 -5.72
C ASN A 112 13.09 -14.22 -5.18
N LYS A 113 13.72 -13.07 -5.05
CA LYS A 113 15.02 -12.92 -4.39
C LYS A 113 14.87 -12.83 -2.88
N SER A 114 13.94 -11.99 -2.43
CA SER A 114 13.62 -11.83 -1.02
C SER A 114 12.14 -11.47 -0.85
N VAL A 115 11.53 -11.95 0.24
CA VAL A 115 10.13 -11.69 0.58
C VAL A 115 10.02 -11.42 2.08
N LEU A 116 9.45 -10.29 2.44
CA LEU A 116 8.99 -9.96 3.77
C LEU A 116 7.46 -9.94 3.74
N PRO A 117 6.77 -11.00 4.21
CA PRO A 117 5.32 -11.02 4.27
C PRO A 117 4.77 -9.98 5.26
N LEU A 118 3.72 -9.28 4.87
CA LEU A 118 3.00 -8.29 5.69
C LEU A 118 1.54 -8.75 5.81
N GLU A 119 1.33 -9.86 6.50
CA GLU A 119 0.08 -10.62 6.54
C GLU A 119 -1.07 -9.86 7.20
N ILE A 120 -0.74 -8.91 8.10
CA ILE A 120 -1.74 -8.13 8.83
C ILE A 120 -1.98 -6.82 8.10
N TYR A 121 -3.10 -6.73 7.38
CA TYR A 121 -3.53 -5.58 6.58
C TYR A 121 -2.53 -5.10 5.51
N GLY A 122 -1.55 -5.94 5.14
CA GLY A 122 -0.51 -5.56 4.18
C GLY A 122 0.56 -4.61 4.74
N VAL A 123 0.59 -4.36 6.04
CA VAL A 123 1.46 -3.37 6.68
C VAL A 123 2.22 -3.88 7.90
N MET A 124 1.81 -5.01 8.48
CA MET A 124 2.46 -5.60 9.65
C MET A 124 2.74 -7.08 9.40
N ALA A 125 3.90 -7.52 9.88
CA ALA A 125 4.32 -8.91 9.83
C ALA A 125 3.94 -9.65 11.12
N ASN A 126 3.56 -10.92 11.00
CA ASN A 126 3.31 -11.79 12.14
C ASN A 126 4.60 -12.58 12.49
N MET A 127 5.61 -11.87 12.96
CA MET A 127 6.92 -12.44 13.31
C MET A 127 7.57 -11.68 14.46
N THR A 128 8.61 -12.27 15.04
CA THR A 128 9.39 -11.62 16.10
C THR A 128 10.23 -10.46 15.55
N ALA A 129 10.62 -9.52 16.40
CA ALA A 129 11.48 -8.40 15.99
C ALA A 129 12.80 -8.87 15.37
N SER A 130 13.38 -9.96 15.88
CA SER A 130 14.62 -10.53 15.32
C SER A 130 14.44 -11.11 13.92
N GLU A 131 13.31 -11.78 13.66
CA GLU A 131 12.96 -12.31 12.35
C GLU A 131 12.65 -11.17 11.37
N LEU A 132 11.93 -10.14 11.83
CA LEU A 132 11.65 -8.95 11.03
C LEU A 132 12.94 -8.25 10.58
N THR A 133 13.89 -8.04 11.50
CA THR A 133 15.19 -7.42 11.16
C THR A 133 15.93 -8.24 10.13
N LYS A 134 16.01 -9.57 10.28
CA LYS A 134 16.67 -10.45 9.30
C LYS A 134 16.01 -10.39 7.92
N SER A 135 14.67 -10.35 7.88
CA SER A 135 13.94 -10.25 6.63
C SER A 135 14.12 -8.89 5.96
N ALA A 136 14.18 -7.81 6.75
CA ALA A 136 14.46 -6.47 6.24
C ALA A 136 15.90 -6.39 5.68
N ASP A 137 16.89 -6.90 6.40
CA ASP A 137 18.28 -6.95 5.95
C ASP A 137 18.41 -7.78 4.65
N ALA A 138 17.62 -8.84 4.49
CA ALA A 138 17.58 -9.64 3.26
C ALA A 138 16.92 -8.90 2.08
N ILE A 139 15.94 -8.03 2.33
CA ILE A 139 15.36 -7.15 1.30
C ILE A 139 16.41 -6.13 0.85
N ASP A 140 17.08 -5.47 1.80
CA ASP A 140 18.11 -4.46 1.49
C ASP A 140 19.27 -5.10 0.68
N ALA A 141 19.76 -6.28 1.08
CA ALA A 141 20.80 -7.01 0.35
C ALA A 141 20.35 -7.39 -1.08
N ALA A 142 19.10 -7.85 -1.24
CA ALA A 142 18.57 -8.18 -2.56
C ALA A 142 18.41 -6.94 -3.45
N LEU A 143 18.08 -5.77 -2.88
CA LEU A 143 18.03 -4.51 -3.61
C LEU A 143 19.41 -4.03 -4.07
N GLU A 144 20.44 -4.22 -3.23
CA GLU A 144 21.83 -3.94 -3.60
C GLU A 144 22.28 -4.81 -4.79
N GLU A 145 21.89 -6.10 -4.80
CA GLU A 145 22.14 -7.00 -5.96
C GLU A 145 21.47 -6.49 -7.24
N LEU A 146 20.31 -5.85 -7.16
CA LEU A 146 19.62 -5.24 -8.29
C LEU A 146 20.21 -3.88 -8.73
N GLY A 147 21.33 -3.47 -8.15
CA GLY A 147 22.01 -2.21 -8.48
C GLY A 147 21.45 -0.99 -7.76
N ASN A 148 20.64 -1.19 -6.70
CA ASN A 148 20.19 -0.08 -5.89
C ASN A 148 21.37 0.61 -5.22
N ARG A 149 21.55 1.90 -5.53
CA ARG A 149 22.63 2.74 -5.01
C ARG A 149 22.08 3.88 -4.18
N ASN A 150 21.21 3.57 -3.23
CA ASN A 150 20.77 4.58 -2.28
C ASN A 150 21.96 4.98 -1.40
N GLU A 151 22.47 6.20 -1.63
CA GLU A 151 23.55 6.78 -0.83
C GLU A 151 23.10 6.92 0.63
N GLY A 152 23.26 5.85 1.39
CA GLY A 152 23.29 5.89 2.85
C GLY A 152 21.99 5.74 3.62
N GLU A 153 20.81 5.54 2.99
CA GLU A 153 19.59 5.23 3.72
C GLU A 153 19.05 3.84 3.36
N PRO A 154 18.77 2.97 4.35
CA PRO A 154 18.11 1.70 4.08
C PRO A 154 16.71 1.94 3.49
N VAL A 155 16.33 1.15 2.49
CA VAL A 155 15.02 1.24 1.83
C VAL A 155 13.90 0.84 2.79
N VAL A 156 14.22 0.00 3.75
CA VAL A 156 13.35 -0.35 4.88
C VAL A 156 13.88 0.33 6.12
N ASN A 157 13.19 1.36 6.60
CA ASN A 157 13.52 2.00 7.86
C ASN A 157 13.42 0.99 9.02
N LYS A 158 14.54 0.77 9.68
CA LYS A 158 14.64 -0.05 10.90
C LYS A 158 13.94 0.59 12.08
#